data_8f3151a7ca096e40f26af523b84f1d29
#
_entry.id   8f3151a7ca096e40f26af523b84f1d29
#
_cell.length_a   1.000
_cell.length_b   1.000
_cell.length_c   1.000
_cell.angle_alpha   90.00
_cell.angle_beta   90.00
_cell.angle_gamma   90.00
#
_symmetry.space_group_name_H-M   'P 1'
#
loop_
_entity.id
_entity.type
_entity.pdbx_description
1 polymer ?
#
loop_
_entity_poly.entity_id
_entity_poly.type
_entity_poly.pdbx_seq_one_letter_code
_entity_poly.pdbx_strand_id
1 'polypeptide(L)'
;MTHTDYTKKILRIEDNNIYFNEDCLEIRKEDNKEYNIFHAYLTYNPEYCVHCGCVNNRTDDIIKWAFDKNCLVKIPKVSNCNTILLLDKQRFHCKHCKKTFSATTTLVDFHKQISNNTKLSVILDLMEKGSEKNIAKRNNISTNSVNRILDSICDDKLIKNNGTLPESFGIDELTATKDIKGKYAFIIVDHNKKNIFDLLDSRKNLDIEKYFKRYPRYEREKVKFITLDLYAPYYKLMHYLFPNAILIPDRFHIILQPRNAMDKTRIKLISKSNPDYRKYKKYWKLLLKNEDELDDTKKSYSKNFKSKVTQKYIVTYLINKNPIINSTYNYYQGILKAIKNINKKKFINIISNFSKNNVSQYTIKTNKTFLKMKKYLLNSFDHELSNGIVEGINNLIKQIKHNACGYRKFKHLKFRVMLIKGLYNPIKA
;
A
#
# COMPACT_ATOMS: atom_id res chain seq x y z
N MET A 1 -46.16 17.38 2.64
CA MET A 1 -44.77 17.44 2.13
C MET A 1 -44.79 18.17 0.81
N THR A 2 -44.01 19.23 0.66
CA THR A 2 -43.94 20.01 -0.59
C THR A 2 -43.06 19.31 -1.64
N HIS A 3 -43.17 19.67 -2.90
CA HIS A 3 -42.29 19.21 -3.98
C HIS A 3 -40.80 19.42 -3.61
N THR A 4 -40.47 20.58 -3.06
CA THR A 4 -39.15 20.89 -2.53
C THR A 4 -38.66 19.86 -1.49
N ASP A 5 -39.52 19.41 -0.56
CA ASP A 5 -39.13 18.47 0.49
C ASP A 5 -38.82 17.10 -0.09
N TYR A 6 -39.56 16.63 -1.10
CA TYR A 6 -39.29 15.35 -1.77
C TYR A 6 -37.98 15.42 -2.54
N THR A 7 -37.75 16.48 -3.32
CA THR A 7 -36.52 16.68 -4.10
C THR A 7 -35.29 16.74 -3.19
N LYS A 8 -35.36 17.49 -2.08
CA LYS A 8 -34.29 17.55 -1.07
C LYS A 8 -33.96 16.16 -0.50
N LYS A 9 -34.98 15.38 -0.15
CA LYS A 9 -34.77 14.03 0.40
C LYS A 9 -34.10 13.10 -0.61
N ILE A 10 -34.52 13.12 -1.88
CA ILE A 10 -33.91 12.31 -2.94
C ILE A 10 -32.45 12.71 -3.15
N LEU A 11 -32.15 14.00 -3.17
CA LEU A 11 -30.81 14.55 -3.38
C LEU A 11 -29.97 14.57 -2.09
N ARG A 12 -30.56 14.22 -0.93
CA ARG A 12 -29.94 14.30 0.41
C ARG A 12 -29.37 15.69 0.69
N ILE A 13 -30.15 16.72 0.40
CA ILE A 13 -29.81 18.11 0.70
C ILE A 13 -30.48 18.51 2.02
N GLU A 14 -29.69 18.77 3.05
CA GLU A 14 -30.18 19.10 4.39
C GLU A 14 -30.38 20.60 4.61
N ASP A 15 -29.86 21.45 3.72
CA ASP A 15 -29.99 22.91 3.83
C ASP A 15 -31.43 23.36 3.60
N ASN A 16 -32.07 23.88 4.66
CA ASN A 16 -33.45 24.34 4.63
C ASN A 16 -33.66 25.58 3.76
N ASN A 17 -32.62 26.34 3.45
CA ASN A 17 -32.66 27.56 2.68
C ASN A 17 -32.58 27.35 1.16
N ILE A 18 -32.45 26.12 0.70
CA ILE A 18 -32.48 25.73 -0.72
C ILE A 18 -33.90 25.35 -1.10
N TYR A 19 -34.44 25.91 -2.19
CA TYR A 19 -35.79 25.67 -2.67
C TYR A 19 -35.75 25.20 -4.12
N PHE A 20 -36.71 24.33 -4.50
CA PHE A 20 -36.89 23.78 -5.83
C PHE A 20 -38.25 24.17 -6.38
N ASN A 21 -38.33 24.56 -7.64
CA ASN A 21 -39.58 24.75 -8.34
C ASN A 21 -40.17 23.40 -8.80
N GLU A 22 -41.43 23.36 -9.24
CA GLU A 22 -42.10 22.14 -9.72
C GLU A 22 -41.36 21.52 -10.92
N ASP A 23 -40.94 22.33 -11.89
CA ASP A 23 -40.19 21.93 -13.09
C ASP A 23 -38.67 22.07 -12.88
N CYS A 24 -38.14 21.63 -11.74
CA CYS A 24 -36.75 21.83 -11.39
C CYS A 24 -35.75 20.89 -12.11
N LEU A 25 -36.22 19.83 -12.80
CA LEU A 25 -35.37 18.83 -13.43
C LEU A 25 -35.31 19.00 -14.95
N GLU A 26 -34.15 19.28 -15.48
CA GLU A 26 -33.82 19.24 -16.91
C GLU A 26 -32.95 18.02 -17.21
N ILE A 27 -33.30 17.23 -18.24
CA ILE A 27 -32.47 16.14 -18.75
C ILE A 27 -31.75 16.63 -19.99
N ARG A 28 -30.41 16.65 -19.95
CA ARG A 28 -29.56 17.13 -21.05
C ARG A 28 -28.63 16.01 -21.53
N LYS A 29 -28.50 15.88 -22.85
CA LYS A 29 -27.54 14.96 -23.50
C LYS A 29 -26.41 15.76 -24.12
N GLU A 30 -25.18 15.55 -23.62
CA GLU A 30 -23.96 16.16 -24.15
C GLU A 30 -22.88 15.07 -24.31
N ASP A 31 -22.15 15.03 -25.45
CA ASP A 31 -21.06 14.10 -25.71
C ASP A 31 -21.38 12.63 -25.39
N ASN A 32 -22.56 12.15 -25.82
CA ASN A 32 -23.09 10.81 -25.52
C ASN A 32 -23.23 10.49 -24.02
N LYS A 33 -23.32 11.50 -23.16
CA LYS A 33 -23.59 11.37 -21.72
C LYS A 33 -24.91 12.06 -21.40
N GLU A 34 -25.64 11.44 -20.50
CA GLU A 34 -26.89 11.99 -19.97
C GLU A 34 -26.61 12.68 -18.63
N TYR A 35 -27.15 13.88 -18.47
CA TYR A 35 -27.02 14.70 -17.27
C TYR A 35 -28.41 15.01 -16.71
N ASN A 36 -28.57 14.83 -15.40
CA ASN A 36 -29.66 15.37 -14.64
C ASN A 36 -29.25 16.74 -14.13
N ILE A 37 -29.92 17.81 -14.56
CA ILE A 37 -29.63 19.18 -14.12
C ILE A 37 -30.82 19.63 -13.27
N PHE A 38 -30.56 19.84 -11.98
CA PHE A 38 -31.56 20.39 -11.07
C PHE A 38 -31.38 21.90 -10.94
N HIS A 39 -32.48 22.66 -11.04
CA HIS A 39 -32.51 24.09 -10.84
C HIS A 39 -33.08 24.38 -9.45
N ALA A 40 -32.37 25.19 -8.66
CA ALA A 40 -32.76 25.56 -7.32
C ALA A 40 -32.33 26.99 -7.01
N TYR A 41 -32.94 27.57 -5.98
CA TYR A 41 -32.50 28.86 -5.47
C TYR A 41 -32.25 28.80 -3.96
N LEU A 42 -31.24 29.58 -3.51
CA LEU A 42 -30.82 29.69 -2.12
C LEU A 42 -31.17 31.08 -1.61
N THR A 43 -32.04 31.17 -0.65
CA THR A 43 -32.46 32.43 -0.04
C THR A 43 -32.77 32.24 1.45
N TYR A 44 -32.42 33.26 2.22
CA TYR A 44 -32.75 33.38 3.64
C TYR A 44 -32.71 34.85 4.06
N ASN A 45 -33.02 35.18 5.29
CA ASN A 45 -32.80 36.48 5.86
C ASN A 45 -31.50 36.45 6.67
N PRO A 46 -30.44 37.16 6.27
CA PRO A 46 -29.17 37.12 6.99
C PRO A 46 -29.31 37.83 8.34
N GLU A 47 -28.71 37.26 9.37
CA GLU A 47 -28.73 37.81 10.73
C GLU A 47 -27.81 39.01 10.87
N TYR A 48 -26.70 39.04 10.14
CA TYR A 48 -25.72 40.11 10.18
C TYR A 48 -24.97 40.26 8.83
N CYS A 49 -24.35 41.43 8.65
CA CYS A 49 -23.50 41.69 7.50
C CYS A 49 -22.10 41.09 7.68
N VAL A 50 -21.66 40.26 6.75
CA VAL A 50 -20.33 39.58 6.81
C VAL A 50 -19.14 40.56 6.69
N HIS A 51 -19.37 41.80 6.24
CA HIS A 51 -18.32 42.81 6.05
C HIS A 51 -18.16 43.79 7.23
N CYS A 52 -19.26 44.22 7.85
CA CYS A 52 -19.20 45.22 8.91
C CYS A 52 -19.81 44.74 10.25
N GLY A 53 -20.37 43.55 10.31
CA GLY A 53 -20.98 43.00 11.51
C GLY A 53 -22.33 43.62 11.90
N CYS A 54 -22.86 44.56 11.10
CA CYS A 54 -24.17 45.18 11.37
C CYS A 54 -25.25 44.07 11.47
N VAL A 55 -25.95 44.02 12.59
CA VAL A 55 -27.04 43.07 12.85
C VAL A 55 -28.29 43.53 12.11
N ASN A 56 -28.99 42.61 11.49
CA ASN A 56 -30.20 42.89 10.69
C ASN A 56 -31.45 42.87 11.60
N ASN A 57 -31.53 43.81 12.57
CA ASN A 57 -32.60 43.85 13.56
C ASN A 57 -33.97 44.24 12.99
N ARG A 58 -34.01 44.95 11.85
CA ARG A 58 -35.23 45.49 11.25
C ARG A 58 -35.47 44.96 9.84
N THR A 59 -35.06 43.77 9.48
CA THR A 59 -35.19 43.20 8.12
C THR A 59 -34.84 44.13 6.94
N ASP A 60 -34.68 45.46 7.19
CA ASP A 60 -34.40 46.52 6.23
C ASP A 60 -32.96 46.99 6.22
N ASP A 61 -32.14 46.64 7.19
CA ASP A 61 -30.70 47.00 7.24
C ASP A 61 -29.90 46.20 6.21
N ILE A 62 -30.33 45.00 5.91
CA ILE A 62 -29.77 44.14 4.88
C ILE A 62 -30.89 43.66 3.97
N ILE A 63 -30.90 44.14 2.74
CA ILE A 63 -31.97 43.83 1.78
C ILE A 63 -31.56 42.76 0.76
N LYS A 64 -32.53 42.03 0.24
CA LYS A 64 -32.34 41.13 -0.91
C LYS A 64 -32.16 42.02 -2.16
N TRP A 65 -31.05 41.78 -2.88
CA TRP A 65 -30.65 42.67 -4.00
C TRP A 65 -30.83 42.02 -5.37
N ALA A 66 -30.13 40.89 -5.61
CA ALA A 66 -30.12 40.19 -6.90
C ALA A 66 -29.82 38.71 -6.66
N PHE A 67 -29.64 37.93 -7.72
CA PHE A 67 -29.16 36.55 -7.65
C PHE A 67 -27.85 36.42 -8.43
N ASP A 68 -26.90 35.65 -7.85
CA ASP A 68 -25.79 35.07 -8.60
C ASP A 68 -26.34 33.81 -9.25
N LYS A 69 -26.67 33.90 -10.56
CA LYS A 69 -27.39 32.85 -11.28
C LYS A 69 -26.50 31.70 -11.70
N ASN A 70 -27.08 30.52 -11.80
CA ASN A 70 -26.47 29.29 -12.35
C ASN A 70 -25.14 28.89 -11.69
N CYS A 71 -25.01 29.09 -10.38
CA CYS A 71 -23.84 28.64 -9.64
C CYS A 71 -23.80 27.10 -9.68
N LEU A 72 -22.88 26.52 -10.45
CA LEU A 72 -22.75 25.10 -10.65
C LEU A 72 -22.25 24.39 -9.41
N VAL A 73 -23.01 23.37 -8.93
CA VAL A 73 -22.61 22.49 -7.85
C VAL A 73 -22.73 21.03 -8.31
N LYS A 74 -21.64 20.30 -8.27
CA LYS A 74 -21.61 18.86 -8.56
C LYS A 74 -22.09 18.09 -7.35
N ILE A 75 -23.19 17.37 -7.50
CA ILE A 75 -23.77 16.48 -6.49
C ILE A 75 -23.59 15.01 -6.89
N PRO A 76 -23.80 14.04 -5.98
CA PRO A 76 -23.72 12.62 -6.31
C PRO A 76 -24.66 12.26 -7.46
N LYS A 77 -24.31 11.22 -8.22
CA LYS A 77 -25.16 10.70 -9.31
C LYS A 77 -26.52 10.24 -8.81
N VAL A 78 -27.55 10.57 -9.56
CA VAL A 78 -28.91 10.04 -9.37
C VAL A 78 -29.20 9.12 -10.54
N SER A 79 -29.67 7.90 -10.27
CA SER A 79 -30.00 6.88 -11.28
C SER A 79 -28.85 6.60 -12.27
N ASN A 80 -27.60 6.58 -11.78
CA ASN A 80 -26.37 6.45 -12.57
C ASN A 80 -26.07 7.58 -13.57
N CYS A 81 -26.92 8.60 -13.68
CA CYS A 81 -26.68 9.79 -14.51
C CYS A 81 -25.85 10.83 -13.78
N ASN A 82 -24.95 11.51 -14.49
CA ASN A 82 -24.19 12.62 -13.93
C ASN A 82 -25.18 13.71 -13.49
N THR A 83 -25.10 14.13 -12.24
CA THR A 83 -26.08 15.08 -11.68
C THR A 83 -25.40 16.37 -11.28
N ILE A 84 -26.01 17.48 -11.65
CA ILE A 84 -25.56 18.85 -11.41
C ILE A 84 -26.71 19.62 -10.79
N LEU A 85 -26.39 20.46 -9.82
CA LEU A 85 -27.30 21.46 -9.27
C LEU A 85 -26.85 22.84 -9.78
N LEU A 86 -27.73 23.53 -10.51
CA LEU A 86 -27.59 24.94 -10.83
C LEU A 86 -28.32 25.73 -9.74
N LEU A 87 -27.55 26.40 -8.89
CA LEU A 87 -28.04 27.08 -7.71
C LEU A 87 -27.98 28.58 -7.90
N ASP A 88 -29.15 29.24 -7.95
CA ASP A 88 -29.24 30.71 -7.94
C ASP A 88 -29.10 31.18 -6.49
N LYS A 89 -28.00 31.83 -6.17
CA LYS A 89 -27.69 32.32 -4.82
C LYS A 89 -28.17 33.76 -4.64
N GLN A 90 -29.02 33.98 -3.63
CA GLN A 90 -29.45 35.35 -3.28
C GLN A 90 -28.22 36.19 -2.91
N ARG A 91 -28.14 37.39 -3.48
CA ARG A 91 -27.24 38.47 -3.04
C ARG A 91 -27.96 39.38 -2.09
N PHE A 92 -27.25 39.85 -1.09
CA PHE A 92 -27.70 40.81 -0.10
C PHE A 92 -26.93 42.11 -0.22
N HIS A 93 -27.57 43.22 0.04
CA HIS A 93 -26.95 44.54 0.13
C HIS A 93 -27.12 45.10 1.53
N CYS A 94 -26.01 45.44 2.19
CA CYS A 94 -26.00 46.07 3.50
C CYS A 94 -26.13 47.59 3.31
N LYS A 95 -27.19 48.19 3.84
CA LYS A 95 -27.41 49.65 3.79
C LYS A 95 -26.41 50.42 4.62
N HIS A 96 -25.81 49.81 5.65
CA HIS A 96 -24.84 50.43 6.52
C HIS A 96 -23.46 50.60 5.83
N CYS A 97 -22.83 49.52 5.39
CA CYS A 97 -21.51 49.57 4.76
C CYS A 97 -21.53 49.65 3.23
N LYS A 98 -22.70 49.65 2.59
CA LYS A 98 -22.94 49.73 1.14
C LYS A 98 -22.31 48.56 0.35
N LYS A 99 -21.87 47.50 1.00
CA LYS A 99 -21.30 46.31 0.35
C LYS A 99 -22.35 45.26 0.12
N THR A 100 -22.09 44.39 -0.88
CA THR A 100 -22.92 43.24 -1.19
C THR A 100 -22.20 41.94 -0.83
N PHE A 101 -22.96 40.89 -0.50
CA PHE A 101 -22.47 39.55 -0.27
C PHE A 101 -23.52 38.53 -0.72
N SER A 102 -23.07 37.31 -1.04
CA SER A 102 -23.94 36.23 -1.52
C SER A 102 -24.32 35.28 -0.39
N ALA A 103 -25.49 34.69 -0.52
CA ALA A 103 -25.94 33.62 0.38
C ALA A 103 -24.95 32.44 0.40
N THR A 104 -24.73 31.90 1.59
CA THR A 104 -23.88 30.73 1.83
C THR A 104 -24.71 29.52 2.18
N THR A 105 -24.21 28.33 1.91
CA THR A 105 -24.88 27.05 2.16
C THR A 105 -23.92 26.05 2.76
N THR A 106 -24.41 25.11 3.54
CA THR A 106 -23.65 23.97 4.07
C THR A 106 -23.43 22.86 3.02
N LEU A 107 -24.15 22.91 1.89
CA LEU A 107 -24.06 21.93 0.81
C LEU A 107 -22.67 21.90 0.15
N VAL A 108 -22.03 23.04 0.02
CA VAL A 108 -20.74 23.22 -0.66
C VAL A 108 -19.93 24.33 0.01
N ASP A 109 -18.62 24.12 0.17
CA ASP A 109 -17.74 25.13 0.74
C ASP A 109 -17.72 26.40 -0.10
N PHE A 110 -17.39 27.52 0.54
CA PHE A 110 -17.29 28.81 -0.10
C PHE A 110 -16.32 28.77 -1.30
N HIS A 111 -16.74 29.32 -2.43
CA HIS A 111 -16.01 29.29 -3.73
C HIS A 111 -15.67 27.89 -4.26
N LYS A 112 -16.36 26.83 -3.82
CA LYS A 112 -16.20 25.47 -4.38
C LYS A 112 -17.43 25.07 -5.20
N GLN A 113 -17.23 24.04 -6.05
CA GLN A 113 -18.27 23.50 -6.94
C GLN A 113 -18.59 22.02 -6.67
N ILE A 114 -17.93 21.40 -5.71
CA ILE A 114 -18.11 19.99 -5.36
C ILE A 114 -18.81 19.93 -4.02
N SER A 115 -20.01 19.36 -3.98
CA SER A 115 -20.79 19.23 -2.75
C SER A 115 -20.10 18.34 -1.72
N ASN A 116 -20.42 18.54 -0.45
CA ASN A 116 -19.87 17.72 0.63
C ASN A 116 -20.28 16.25 0.49
N ASN A 117 -21.48 15.98 -0.03
CA ASN A 117 -21.92 14.62 -0.34
C ASN A 117 -21.10 13.97 -1.47
N THR A 118 -20.69 14.74 -2.49
CA THR A 118 -19.78 14.24 -3.53
C THR A 118 -18.36 13.99 -2.97
N LYS A 119 -17.87 14.85 -2.08
CA LYS A 119 -16.59 14.59 -1.38
C LYS A 119 -16.66 13.29 -0.57
N LEU A 120 -17.76 13.07 0.16
CA LEU A 120 -17.98 11.83 0.91
C LEU A 120 -18.00 10.61 -0.01
N SER A 121 -18.70 10.68 -1.16
CA SER A 121 -18.70 9.60 -2.16
C SER A 121 -17.29 9.29 -2.68
N VAL A 122 -16.49 10.32 -2.94
CA VAL A 122 -15.07 10.16 -3.34
C VAL A 122 -14.25 9.49 -2.23
N ILE A 123 -14.46 9.85 -0.96
CA ILE A 123 -13.75 9.25 0.17
C ILE A 123 -14.12 7.76 0.31
N LEU A 124 -15.39 7.42 0.17
CA LEU A 124 -15.84 6.01 0.16
C LEU A 124 -15.20 5.23 -1.00
N ASP A 125 -15.21 5.80 -2.20
CA ASP A 125 -14.53 5.20 -3.36
C ASP A 125 -13.01 5.07 -3.16
N LEU A 126 -12.37 5.98 -2.41
CA LEU A 126 -10.97 5.90 -2.03
C LEU A 126 -10.68 4.76 -1.05
N MET A 127 -11.64 4.20 -0.36
CA MET A 127 -11.48 2.99 0.47
C MET A 127 -11.45 1.72 -0.36
N GLU A 128 -11.86 1.79 -1.63
CA GLU A 128 -11.85 0.66 -2.57
C GLU A 128 -10.56 0.61 -3.41
N LYS A 129 -10.25 -0.54 -4.03
CA LYS A 129 -9.01 -0.74 -4.83
C LYS A 129 -9.05 -0.11 -6.24
N GLY A 130 -9.87 0.91 -6.46
CA GLY A 130 -10.01 1.61 -7.75
C GLY A 130 -8.86 2.60 -8.06
N SER A 131 -8.70 2.95 -9.34
CA SER A 131 -7.80 4.04 -9.74
C SER A 131 -8.45 5.40 -9.51
N GLU A 132 -7.64 6.44 -9.25
CA GLU A 132 -8.11 7.82 -9.10
C GLU A 132 -8.87 8.31 -10.34
N LYS A 133 -8.47 7.86 -11.54
CA LYS A 133 -9.16 8.15 -12.80
C LYS A 133 -10.57 7.54 -12.82
N ASN A 134 -10.74 6.30 -12.34
CA ASN A 134 -12.04 5.67 -12.27
C ASN A 134 -12.95 6.30 -11.22
N ILE A 135 -12.37 6.68 -10.06
CA ILE A 135 -13.08 7.42 -9.00
C ILE A 135 -13.57 8.78 -9.55
N ALA A 136 -12.72 9.50 -10.25
CA ALA A 136 -13.06 10.77 -10.90
C ALA A 136 -14.23 10.61 -11.89
N LYS A 137 -14.18 9.56 -12.74
CA LYS A 137 -15.26 9.25 -13.70
C LYS A 137 -16.57 8.89 -13.01
N ARG A 138 -16.53 8.09 -11.93
CA ARG A 138 -17.72 7.73 -11.16
C ARG A 138 -18.40 8.93 -10.53
N ASN A 139 -17.61 9.87 -10.02
CA ASN A 139 -18.11 11.05 -9.31
C ASN A 139 -18.26 12.31 -10.18
N ASN A 140 -18.12 12.21 -11.51
CA ASN A 140 -18.21 13.34 -12.46
C ASN A 140 -17.31 14.53 -12.09
N ILE A 141 -16.08 14.25 -11.62
CA ILE A 141 -15.08 15.25 -11.25
C ILE A 141 -13.75 14.99 -11.95
N SER A 142 -12.82 15.93 -11.88
CA SER A 142 -11.47 15.72 -12.40
C SER A 142 -10.60 14.87 -11.45
N THR A 143 -9.61 14.15 -12.00
CA THR A 143 -8.60 13.45 -11.19
C THR A 143 -7.87 14.38 -10.23
N ASN A 144 -7.63 15.64 -10.65
CA ASN A 144 -7.04 16.65 -9.76
C ASN A 144 -7.94 16.98 -8.58
N SER A 145 -9.26 16.96 -8.76
CA SER A 145 -10.21 17.14 -7.65
C SER A 145 -10.18 15.96 -6.68
N VAL A 146 -10.07 14.71 -7.18
CA VAL A 146 -9.88 13.54 -6.33
C VAL A 146 -8.59 13.68 -5.51
N ASN A 147 -7.49 14.11 -6.12
CA ASN A 147 -6.22 14.32 -5.44
C ASN A 147 -6.31 15.42 -4.36
N ARG A 148 -7.03 16.53 -4.63
CA ARG A 148 -7.26 17.58 -3.61
C ARG A 148 -8.09 17.07 -2.44
N ILE A 149 -9.11 16.24 -2.69
CA ILE A 149 -9.90 15.61 -1.63
C ILE A 149 -9.01 14.64 -0.84
N LEU A 150 -8.18 13.84 -1.50
CA LEU A 150 -7.22 12.97 -0.84
C LEU A 150 -6.22 13.78 0.00
N ASP A 151 -5.65 14.86 -0.53
CA ASP A 151 -4.75 15.76 0.22
C ASP A 151 -5.43 16.33 1.48
N SER A 152 -6.73 16.68 1.42
CA SER A 152 -7.47 17.27 2.54
C SER A 152 -7.73 16.27 3.69
N ILE A 153 -7.77 14.98 3.40
CA ILE A 153 -7.98 13.95 4.41
C ILE A 153 -6.68 13.29 4.87
N CYS A 154 -5.55 13.58 4.23
CA CYS A 154 -4.24 13.04 4.60
C CYS A 154 -3.68 13.78 5.83
N ASP A 155 -4.04 13.35 7.03
CA ASP A 155 -3.48 13.86 8.29
C ASP A 155 -2.85 12.71 9.09
N ASP A 156 -1.53 12.75 9.28
CA ASP A 156 -0.79 11.75 10.06
C ASP A 156 -1.26 11.67 11.52
N LYS A 157 -1.86 12.75 12.07
CA LYS A 157 -2.43 12.77 13.43
C LYS A 157 -3.65 11.86 13.57
N LEU A 158 -4.33 11.57 12.47
CA LEU A 158 -5.51 10.72 12.44
C LEU A 158 -5.18 9.23 12.26
N ILE A 159 -3.91 8.88 12.00
CA ILE A 159 -3.45 7.49 12.08
C ILE A 159 -3.35 7.14 13.55
N LYS A 160 -4.31 6.36 14.03
CA LYS A 160 -4.41 5.95 15.45
C LYS A 160 -3.32 4.95 15.82
N ASN A 161 -2.09 5.39 15.92
CA ASN A 161 -1.07 4.73 16.72
C ASN A 161 -1.17 5.30 18.14
N ASN A 162 -1.86 4.60 19.02
CA ASN A 162 -2.16 5.03 20.41
C ASN A 162 -0.92 5.17 21.31
N GLY A 163 0.24 5.53 20.75
CA GLY A 163 1.50 5.63 21.50
C GLY A 163 2.07 4.27 21.94
N THR A 164 1.44 3.15 21.58
CA THR A 164 1.86 1.79 21.95
C THR A 164 2.40 1.04 20.72
N LEU A 165 3.43 0.24 20.95
CA LEU A 165 4.00 -0.66 19.92
C LEU A 165 3.37 -2.06 19.99
N PRO A 166 3.28 -2.79 18.87
CA PRO A 166 2.90 -4.20 18.89
C PRO A 166 3.94 -5.02 19.68
N GLU A 167 3.50 -6.03 20.43
CA GLU A 167 4.42 -7.00 21.07
C GLU A 167 5.25 -7.79 20.06
N SER A 168 4.69 -8.02 18.88
CA SER A 168 5.32 -8.75 17.80
C SER A 168 5.04 -8.08 16.47
N PHE A 169 6.07 -7.79 15.71
CA PHE A 169 5.91 -7.19 14.38
C PHE A 169 6.97 -7.67 13.39
N GLY A 170 6.60 -7.58 12.11
CA GLY A 170 7.51 -7.83 10.98
C GLY A 170 7.90 -6.54 10.29
N ILE A 171 9.12 -6.51 9.77
CA ILE A 171 9.63 -5.39 8.97
C ILE A 171 10.13 -5.87 7.61
N ASP A 172 9.92 -5.03 6.59
CA ASP A 172 10.42 -5.30 5.23
C ASP A 172 10.55 -3.99 4.45
N GLU A 173 11.13 -4.08 3.26
CA GLU A 173 11.30 -2.98 2.31
C GLU A 173 10.37 -3.16 1.11
N LEU A 174 9.77 -2.07 0.67
CA LEU A 174 8.99 -2.07 -0.57
C LEU A 174 9.41 -0.93 -1.50
N THR A 175 9.34 -1.16 -2.80
CA THR A 175 9.55 -0.09 -3.78
C THR A 175 8.43 0.94 -3.64
N ALA A 176 8.80 2.20 -3.34
CA ALA A 176 7.87 3.29 -3.12
C ALA A 176 7.67 4.18 -4.36
N THR A 177 7.30 5.42 -4.14
CA THR A 177 7.09 6.47 -5.13
C THR A 177 8.39 7.22 -5.44
N LYS A 178 8.38 8.06 -6.48
CA LYS A 178 9.60 8.77 -6.93
C LYS A 178 9.93 10.02 -6.11
N ASP A 179 9.00 10.51 -5.31
CA ASP A 179 9.15 11.74 -4.50
C ASP A 179 9.94 11.55 -3.21
N ILE A 180 10.17 10.29 -2.78
CA ILE A 180 10.95 10.01 -1.57
C ILE A 180 12.46 10.00 -1.85
N LYS A 181 13.25 10.29 -0.80
CA LYS A 181 14.72 10.21 -0.85
C LYS A 181 15.19 8.75 -0.90
N GLY A 182 15.12 8.15 -2.06
CA GLY A 182 15.50 6.76 -2.28
C GLY A 182 14.43 5.99 -3.03
N LYS A 183 14.68 4.71 -3.28
CA LYS A 183 13.78 3.87 -4.07
C LYS A 183 12.79 3.09 -3.20
N TYR A 184 13.11 2.94 -1.92
CA TYR A 184 12.42 2.00 -1.03
C TYR A 184 11.84 2.72 0.19
N ALA A 185 10.62 2.35 0.53
CA ALA A 185 9.96 2.62 1.79
C ALA A 185 10.15 1.45 2.75
N PHE A 186 9.89 1.69 4.03
CA PHE A 186 9.99 0.70 5.09
C PHE A 186 8.61 0.44 5.67
N ILE A 187 8.22 -0.83 5.77
CA ILE A 187 6.93 -1.26 6.29
C ILE A 187 7.08 -1.93 7.65
N ILE A 188 6.15 -1.66 8.54
CA ILE A 188 6.00 -2.29 9.85
C ILE A 188 4.62 -2.94 9.89
N VAL A 189 4.57 -4.23 10.21
CA VAL A 189 3.36 -5.05 10.22
C VAL A 189 3.17 -5.69 11.59
N ASP A 190 2.04 -5.44 12.22
CA ASP A 190 1.63 -6.09 13.46
C ASP A 190 1.26 -7.56 13.20
N HIS A 191 1.98 -8.51 13.78
CA HIS A 191 1.72 -9.94 13.64
C HIS A 191 0.41 -10.38 14.28
N ASN A 192 0.05 -9.80 15.44
CA ASN A 192 -1.14 -10.17 16.19
C ASN A 192 -2.41 -9.70 15.45
N LYS A 193 -2.42 -8.46 14.99
CA LYS A 193 -3.53 -7.88 14.23
C LYS A 193 -3.52 -8.28 12.76
N LYS A 194 -2.45 -8.91 12.26
CA LYS A 194 -2.23 -9.26 10.85
C LYS A 194 -2.46 -8.06 9.92
N ASN A 195 -2.04 -6.88 10.35
CA ASN A 195 -2.30 -5.63 9.65
C ASN A 195 -1.07 -4.70 9.67
N ILE A 196 -1.09 -3.70 8.79
CA ILE A 196 -0.03 -2.69 8.76
C ILE A 196 -0.08 -1.90 10.08
N PHE A 197 1.09 -1.73 10.69
CA PHE A 197 1.26 -0.82 11.81
C PHE A 197 1.62 0.58 11.30
N ASP A 198 2.64 0.69 10.42
CA ASP A 198 2.96 1.94 9.74
C ASP A 198 3.78 1.71 8.46
N LEU A 199 3.88 2.76 7.63
CA LEU A 199 4.63 2.83 6.41
C LEU A 199 5.49 4.09 6.40
N LEU A 200 6.82 3.94 6.35
CA LEU A 200 7.77 5.04 6.37
C LEU A 200 8.32 5.31 4.96
N ASP A 201 8.56 6.57 4.66
CA ASP A 201 9.10 7.05 3.38
C ASP A 201 10.61 6.82 3.20
N SER A 202 11.27 6.23 4.17
CA SER A 202 12.70 5.95 4.16
C SER A 202 13.03 4.61 4.80
N ARG A 203 14.01 3.90 4.22
CA ARG A 203 14.62 2.69 4.81
C ARG A 203 15.98 2.95 5.49
N LYS A 204 16.40 4.21 5.59
CA LYS A 204 17.68 4.55 6.21
C LYS A 204 17.62 4.33 7.71
N ASN A 205 18.66 3.72 8.26
CA ASN A 205 18.74 3.40 9.69
C ASN A 205 18.46 4.61 10.59
N LEU A 206 18.98 5.80 10.23
CA LEU A 206 18.74 7.03 10.99
C LEU A 206 17.25 7.44 11.03
N ASP A 207 16.54 7.28 9.93
CA ASP A 207 15.12 7.64 9.85
C ASP A 207 14.26 6.63 10.62
N ILE A 208 14.59 5.33 10.51
CA ILE A 208 13.97 4.25 11.29
C ILE A 208 14.22 4.45 12.78
N GLU A 209 15.45 4.81 13.16
CA GLU A 209 15.80 5.09 14.55
C GLU A 209 15.01 6.27 15.09
N LYS A 210 14.93 7.39 14.37
CA LYS A 210 14.13 8.56 14.74
C LYS A 210 12.66 8.20 14.89
N TYR A 211 12.12 7.34 14.01
CA TYR A 211 10.73 6.89 14.09
C TYR A 211 10.47 6.12 15.39
N PHE A 212 11.27 5.11 15.71
CA PHE A 212 11.04 4.28 16.89
C PHE A 212 11.39 5.00 18.21
N LYS A 213 12.33 5.94 18.19
CA LYS A 213 12.65 6.77 19.38
C LYS A 213 11.53 7.72 19.80
N ARG A 214 10.48 7.93 18.97
CA ARG A 214 9.24 8.62 19.38
C ARG A 214 8.48 7.84 20.45
N TYR A 215 8.66 6.53 20.51
CA TYR A 215 8.11 5.67 21.55
C TYR A 215 9.07 5.64 22.73
N PRO A 216 8.57 5.85 23.97
CA PRO A 216 9.41 5.82 25.16
C PRO A 216 10.07 4.44 25.32
N ARG A 217 11.17 4.40 26.09
CA ARG A 217 11.99 3.18 26.22
C ARG A 217 11.18 2.01 26.76
N TYR A 218 10.32 2.24 27.75
CA TYR A 218 9.48 1.19 28.34
C TYR A 218 8.51 0.54 27.34
N GLU A 219 8.02 1.29 26.31
CA GLU A 219 7.20 0.72 25.24
C GLU A 219 8.04 -0.14 24.29
N ARG A 220 9.26 0.30 23.97
CA ARG A 220 10.19 -0.48 23.12
C ARG A 220 10.66 -1.77 23.82
N GLU A 221 10.80 -1.78 25.12
CA GLU A 221 11.18 -2.94 25.93
C GLU A 221 10.06 -3.99 26.05
N LYS A 222 8.80 -3.65 25.77
CA LYS A 222 7.66 -4.58 25.71
C LYS A 222 7.64 -5.43 24.45
N VAL A 223 8.38 -5.05 23.41
CA VAL A 223 8.44 -5.80 22.15
C VAL A 223 9.18 -7.11 22.38
N LYS A 224 8.51 -8.23 22.06
CA LYS A 224 9.02 -9.60 22.28
C LYS A 224 9.63 -10.20 21.03
N PHE A 225 9.05 -9.97 19.86
CA PHE A 225 9.47 -10.60 18.61
C PHE A 225 9.49 -9.61 17.44
N ILE A 226 10.57 -9.70 16.64
CA ILE A 226 10.68 -8.94 15.39
C ILE A 226 11.12 -9.90 14.29
N THR A 227 10.29 -10.04 13.23
CA THR A 227 10.69 -10.77 12.03
C THR A 227 11.26 -9.81 11.00
N LEU A 228 12.34 -10.22 10.33
CA LEU A 228 13.06 -9.36 9.39
C LEU A 228 13.89 -10.17 8.39
N ASP A 229 14.25 -9.52 7.29
CA ASP A 229 15.14 -10.07 6.28
C ASP A 229 16.57 -10.23 6.80
N LEU A 230 17.35 -11.09 6.15
CA LEU A 230 18.75 -11.36 6.53
C LEU A 230 19.68 -10.22 6.08
N TYR A 231 19.46 -9.00 6.61
CA TYR A 231 20.27 -7.81 6.36
C TYR A 231 20.92 -7.31 7.65
N ALA A 232 22.24 -7.56 7.79
CA ALA A 232 22.98 -7.34 9.03
C ALA A 232 22.81 -5.94 9.67
N PRO A 233 22.73 -4.81 8.94
CA PRO A 233 22.53 -3.49 9.55
C PRO A 233 21.22 -3.38 10.34
N TYR A 234 20.16 -4.05 9.91
CA TYR A 234 18.88 -4.02 10.66
C TYR A 234 18.97 -4.76 11.98
N TYR A 235 19.74 -5.87 12.06
CA TYR A 235 19.91 -6.59 13.32
C TYR A 235 20.56 -5.73 14.40
N LYS A 236 21.60 -4.94 14.04
CA LYS A 236 22.24 -4.02 14.98
C LYS A 236 21.26 -2.94 15.46
N LEU A 237 20.52 -2.34 14.52
CA LEU A 237 19.55 -1.29 14.83
C LEU A 237 18.40 -1.81 15.70
N MET A 238 17.79 -2.94 15.31
CA MET A 238 16.67 -3.51 16.06
C MET A 238 17.07 -3.98 17.45
N HIS A 239 18.27 -4.56 17.60
CA HIS A 239 18.77 -4.94 18.92
C HIS A 239 19.03 -3.72 19.83
N TYR A 240 19.50 -2.61 19.26
CA TYR A 240 19.69 -1.35 19.99
C TYR A 240 18.34 -0.72 20.39
N LEU A 241 17.36 -0.72 19.50
CA LEU A 241 16.06 -0.12 19.74
C LEU A 241 15.15 -0.95 20.64
N PHE A 242 15.25 -2.28 20.55
CA PHE A 242 14.39 -3.26 21.21
C PHE A 242 15.23 -4.31 21.94
N PRO A 243 15.81 -3.96 23.10
CA PRO A 243 16.80 -4.80 23.78
C PRO A 243 16.27 -6.18 24.21
N ASN A 244 14.96 -6.28 24.50
CA ASN A 244 14.31 -7.50 24.93
C ASN A 244 13.75 -8.35 23.78
N ALA A 245 13.79 -7.83 22.55
CA ALA A 245 13.17 -8.50 21.42
C ALA A 245 14.05 -9.64 20.85
N ILE A 246 13.41 -10.77 20.59
CA ILE A 246 14.01 -11.87 19.84
C ILE A 246 13.87 -11.56 18.35
N LEU A 247 15.02 -11.42 17.66
CA LEU A 247 15.07 -11.14 16.23
C LEU A 247 15.03 -12.45 15.46
N ILE A 248 14.03 -12.61 14.59
CA ILE A 248 13.75 -13.85 13.85
C ILE A 248 13.93 -13.58 12.35
N PRO A 249 14.97 -14.12 11.71
CA PRO A 249 15.14 -14.00 10.27
C PRO A 249 14.09 -14.80 9.52
N ASP A 250 13.62 -14.23 8.40
CA ASP A 250 12.68 -14.93 7.54
C ASP A 250 13.33 -16.16 6.91
N ARG A 251 12.66 -17.32 7.06
CA ARG A 251 13.12 -18.61 6.53
C ARG A 251 13.30 -18.61 5.02
N PHE A 252 12.45 -17.88 4.29
CA PHE A 252 12.58 -17.73 2.85
C PHE A 252 13.92 -17.09 2.47
N HIS A 253 14.33 -16.02 3.16
CA HIS A 253 15.59 -15.34 2.94
C HIS A 253 16.82 -16.17 3.35
N ILE A 254 16.67 -17.08 4.33
CA ILE A 254 17.73 -18.05 4.66
C ILE A 254 17.96 -19.01 3.49
N ILE A 255 16.88 -19.55 2.89
CA ILE A 255 16.96 -20.48 1.74
C ILE A 255 17.44 -19.76 0.48
N LEU A 256 17.04 -18.52 0.28
CA LEU A 256 17.36 -17.73 -0.91
C LEU A 256 18.86 -17.52 -1.08
N GLN A 257 19.64 -17.38 0.00
CA GLN A 257 21.09 -17.15 -0.09
C GLN A 257 21.85 -18.34 -0.73
N PRO A 258 21.75 -19.60 -0.26
CA PRO A 258 22.41 -20.73 -0.89
C PRO A 258 21.84 -21.05 -2.27
N ARG A 259 20.54 -20.81 -2.50
CA ARG A 259 19.91 -20.91 -3.82
C ARG A 259 20.57 -19.94 -4.83
N ASN A 260 20.77 -18.68 -4.43
CA ASN A 260 21.46 -17.69 -5.27
C ASN A 260 22.94 -18.04 -5.46
N ALA A 261 23.60 -18.62 -4.44
CA ALA A 261 24.97 -19.11 -4.57
C ALA A 261 25.06 -20.23 -5.60
N MET A 262 24.11 -21.17 -5.59
CA MET A 262 24.02 -22.26 -6.59
C MET A 262 23.86 -21.71 -8.02
N ASP A 263 22.91 -20.78 -8.23
CA ASP A 263 22.68 -20.22 -9.57
C ASP A 263 23.87 -19.39 -10.08
N LYS A 264 24.48 -18.57 -9.24
CA LYS A 264 25.71 -17.81 -9.59
C LYS A 264 26.88 -18.75 -9.89
N THR A 265 27.00 -19.85 -9.17
CA THR A 265 28.04 -20.88 -9.43
C THR A 265 27.84 -21.48 -10.81
N ARG A 266 26.61 -21.91 -11.12
CA ARG A 266 26.26 -22.43 -12.43
C ARG A 266 26.61 -21.44 -13.55
N ILE A 267 26.20 -20.17 -13.42
CA ILE A 267 26.46 -19.13 -14.42
C ILE A 267 27.97 -18.93 -14.62
N LYS A 268 28.76 -18.88 -13.54
CA LYS A 268 30.19 -18.62 -13.59
C LYS A 268 30.99 -19.76 -14.23
N LEU A 269 30.63 -21.01 -13.89
CA LEU A 269 31.38 -22.19 -14.31
C LEU A 269 31.03 -22.69 -15.72
N ILE A 270 29.83 -22.34 -16.21
CA ILE A 270 29.31 -22.88 -17.48
C ILE A 270 29.41 -21.79 -18.57
N SER A 271 30.52 -21.77 -19.26
CA SER A 271 30.74 -20.92 -20.45
C SER A 271 30.08 -21.51 -21.70
N LYS A 272 29.96 -20.69 -22.77
CA LYS A 272 29.41 -21.14 -24.06
C LYS A 272 30.24 -22.26 -24.72
N SER A 273 31.53 -22.35 -24.38
CA SER A 273 32.44 -23.40 -24.85
C SER A 273 32.22 -24.77 -24.17
N ASN A 274 31.45 -24.82 -23.07
CA ASN A 274 31.14 -26.07 -22.41
C ASN A 274 30.17 -26.92 -23.25
N PRO A 275 30.47 -28.21 -23.54
CA PRO A 275 29.59 -29.09 -24.32
C PRO A 275 28.16 -29.19 -23.75
N ASP A 276 28.04 -29.12 -22.42
CA ASP A 276 26.75 -29.21 -21.72
C ASP A 276 26.07 -27.85 -21.46
N TYR A 277 26.62 -26.75 -22.04
CA TYR A 277 26.06 -25.39 -21.85
C TYR A 277 24.56 -25.31 -22.09
N ARG A 278 24.08 -25.89 -23.22
CA ARG A 278 22.65 -25.88 -23.57
C ARG A 278 21.80 -26.64 -22.54
N LYS A 279 22.31 -27.71 -21.95
CA LYS A 279 21.62 -28.49 -20.90
C LYS A 279 21.50 -27.66 -19.61
N TYR A 280 22.59 -27.08 -19.12
CA TYR A 280 22.60 -26.21 -17.95
C TYR A 280 21.71 -24.98 -18.13
N LYS A 281 21.70 -24.36 -19.33
CA LYS A 281 20.86 -23.22 -19.64
C LYS A 281 19.36 -23.57 -19.68
N LYS A 282 19.00 -24.75 -20.20
CA LYS A 282 17.61 -25.19 -20.30
C LYS A 282 17.05 -25.65 -18.95
N TYR A 283 17.83 -26.40 -18.19
CA TYR A 283 17.36 -27.11 -17.01
C TYR A 283 17.77 -26.46 -15.69
N TRP A 284 18.21 -25.21 -15.68
CA TRP A 284 18.66 -24.51 -14.49
C TRP A 284 17.63 -24.49 -13.35
N LYS A 285 16.32 -24.42 -13.67
CA LYS A 285 15.26 -24.42 -12.67
C LYS A 285 15.21 -25.76 -11.89
N LEU A 286 15.56 -26.85 -12.52
CA LEU A 286 15.59 -28.17 -11.86
C LEU A 286 16.71 -28.23 -10.81
N LEU A 287 17.86 -27.58 -11.05
CA LEU A 287 18.95 -27.48 -10.07
C LEU A 287 18.56 -26.65 -8.84
N LEU A 288 17.56 -25.78 -8.96
CA LEU A 288 17.03 -24.95 -7.87
C LEU A 288 15.77 -25.51 -7.22
N LYS A 289 15.23 -26.62 -7.74
CA LYS A 289 14.08 -27.32 -7.19
C LYS A 289 14.54 -28.17 -6.00
N ASN A 290 13.65 -28.42 -5.02
CA ASN A 290 13.91 -29.38 -3.97
C ASN A 290 14.11 -30.77 -4.60
N GLU A 291 15.16 -31.48 -4.20
CA GLU A 291 15.46 -32.80 -4.79
C GLU A 291 14.36 -33.82 -4.55
N ASP A 292 13.63 -33.74 -3.41
CA ASP A 292 12.51 -34.63 -3.08
C ASP A 292 11.26 -34.37 -3.97
N GLU A 293 11.22 -33.23 -4.65
CA GLU A 293 10.14 -32.86 -5.58
C GLU A 293 10.50 -33.14 -7.05
N LEU A 294 11.70 -33.68 -7.32
CA LEU A 294 12.13 -34.06 -8.66
C LEU A 294 11.41 -35.36 -9.10
N ASP A 295 10.73 -35.25 -10.24
CA ASP A 295 10.03 -36.41 -10.83
C ASP A 295 11.02 -37.43 -11.36
N ASP A 296 10.94 -38.65 -10.84
CA ASP A 296 11.77 -39.79 -11.24
C ASP A 296 11.00 -40.82 -12.11
N THR A 297 9.70 -40.64 -12.26
CA THR A 297 8.81 -41.60 -12.95
C THR A 297 8.48 -41.15 -14.38
N LYS A 298 8.11 -39.89 -14.54
CA LYS A 298 7.67 -39.34 -15.82
C LYS A 298 8.84 -39.00 -16.74
N LYS A 299 9.04 -39.86 -17.75
CA LYS A 299 10.03 -39.62 -18.81
C LYS A 299 9.48 -38.69 -19.90
N SER A 300 10.20 -37.62 -20.22
CA SER A 300 9.90 -36.72 -21.34
C SER A 300 11.05 -36.68 -22.33
N TYR A 301 10.72 -36.57 -23.63
CA TYR A 301 11.76 -36.47 -24.66
C TYR A 301 12.51 -35.13 -24.57
N SER A 302 13.82 -35.21 -24.51
CA SER A 302 14.70 -34.04 -24.45
C SER A 302 15.60 -33.99 -25.67
N LYS A 303 15.46 -32.92 -26.49
CA LYS A 303 16.34 -32.66 -27.61
C LYS A 303 17.83 -32.58 -27.21
N ASN A 304 18.12 -32.07 -25.99
CA ASN A 304 19.49 -31.90 -25.52
C ASN A 304 20.12 -33.22 -25.03
N PHE A 305 19.33 -34.21 -24.65
CA PHE A 305 19.78 -35.55 -24.29
C PHE A 305 19.54 -36.56 -25.40
N LYS A 306 18.82 -36.20 -26.47
CA LYS A 306 18.39 -37.06 -27.57
C LYS A 306 17.70 -38.35 -27.09
N SER A 307 17.04 -38.31 -25.93
CA SER A 307 16.40 -39.46 -25.29
C SER A 307 15.26 -39.02 -24.38
N LYS A 308 14.43 -39.98 -23.92
CA LYS A 308 13.42 -39.76 -22.88
C LYS A 308 14.12 -39.86 -21.52
N VAL A 309 14.05 -38.77 -20.73
CA VAL A 309 14.72 -38.63 -19.45
C VAL A 309 13.77 -38.13 -18.37
N THR A 310 14.03 -38.46 -17.09
CA THR A 310 13.33 -37.94 -15.92
C THR A 310 13.97 -36.63 -15.42
N GLN A 311 13.26 -35.87 -14.57
CA GLN A 311 13.84 -34.67 -13.96
C GLN A 311 15.04 -35.02 -13.06
N LYS A 312 14.94 -36.09 -12.30
CA LYS A 312 16.01 -36.57 -11.40
C LYS A 312 17.25 -37.01 -12.19
N TYR A 313 17.09 -37.77 -13.29
CA TYR A 313 18.20 -38.11 -14.17
C TYR A 313 18.92 -36.86 -14.70
N ILE A 314 18.18 -35.83 -15.15
CA ILE A 314 18.77 -34.58 -15.65
C ILE A 314 19.63 -33.90 -14.59
N VAL A 315 19.10 -33.77 -13.36
CA VAL A 315 19.84 -33.13 -12.26
C VAL A 315 21.07 -33.95 -11.90
N THR A 316 20.94 -35.25 -11.71
CA THR A 316 22.08 -36.16 -11.40
C THR A 316 23.17 -36.09 -12.47
N TYR A 317 22.80 -36.06 -13.76
CA TYR A 317 23.74 -35.90 -14.85
C TYR A 317 24.49 -34.54 -14.73
N LEU A 318 23.80 -33.44 -14.50
CA LEU A 318 24.38 -32.11 -14.46
C LEU A 318 25.32 -31.92 -13.24
N ILE A 319 24.93 -32.36 -12.06
CA ILE A 319 25.76 -32.21 -10.86
C ILE A 319 27.04 -33.05 -10.92
N ASN A 320 26.99 -34.22 -11.55
CA ASN A 320 28.15 -35.11 -11.67
C ASN A 320 29.21 -34.65 -12.70
N LYS A 321 28.88 -33.68 -13.56
CA LYS A 321 29.83 -33.14 -14.54
C LYS A 321 30.85 -32.18 -13.94
N ASN A 322 30.59 -31.64 -12.77
CA ASN A 322 31.51 -30.67 -12.15
C ASN A 322 31.43 -30.80 -10.60
N PRO A 323 32.55 -31.11 -9.93
CA PRO A 323 32.58 -31.34 -8.49
C PRO A 323 32.19 -30.08 -7.69
N ILE A 324 32.48 -28.86 -8.21
CA ILE A 324 32.10 -27.61 -7.54
C ILE A 324 30.57 -27.42 -7.59
N ILE A 325 29.93 -27.78 -8.72
CA ILE A 325 28.49 -27.73 -8.87
C ILE A 325 27.84 -28.75 -7.93
N ASN A 326 28.36 -29.97 -7.85
CA ASN A 326 27.88 -31.03 -6.98
C ASN A 326 27.91 -30.60 -5.50
N SER A 327 29.09 -30.17 -5.02
CA SER A 327 29.24 -29.75 -3.61
C SER A 327 28.37 -28.54 -3.28
N THR A 328 28.24 -27.59 -4.19
CA THR A 328 27.35 -26.42 -4.01
C THR A 328 25.86 -26.84 -3.98
N TYR A 329 25.48 -27.77 -4.85
CA TYR A 329 24.12 -28.33 -4.89
C TYR A 329 23.79 -29.04 -3.58
N ASN A 330 24.69 -29.93 -3.11
CA ASN A 330 24.49 -30.67 -1.87
C ASN A 330 24.38 -29.75 -0.64
N TYR A 331 25.20 -28.68 -0.60
CA TYR A 331 25.09 -27.64 0.43
C TYR A 331 23.71 -26.97 0.39
N TYR A 332 23.26 -26.53 -0.79
CA TYR A 332 21.96 -25.90 -0.97
C TYR A 332 20.81 -26.82 -0.56
N GLN A 333 20.79 -28.07 -1.05
CA GLN A 333 19.76 -29.04 -0.72
C GLN A 333 19.76 -29.39 0.76
N GLY A 334 20.95 -29.50 1.36
CA GLY A 334 21.09 -29.75 2.80
C GLY A 334 20.44 -28.63 3.65
N ILE A 335 20.75 -27.35 3.33
CA ILE A 335 20.14 -26.20 4.00
C ILE A 335 18.62 -26.16 3.76
N LEU A 336 18.17 -26.36 2.51
CA LEU A 336 16.75 -26.37 2.14
C LEU A 336 15.97 -27.40 2.97
N LYS A 337 16.47 -28.63 3.05
CA LYS A 337 15.86 -29.74 3.84
C LYS A 337 15.88 -29.44 5.34
N ALA A 338 16.98 -28.88 5.85
CA ALA A 338 17.07 -28.54 7.27
C ALA A 338 16.03 -27.48 7.66
N ILE A 339 15.81 -26.47 6.82
CA ILE A 339 14.81 -25.41 7.05
C ILE A 339 13.39 -25.95 6.88
N LYS A 340 13.09 -26.70 5.80
CA LYS A 340 11.75 -27.25 5.55
C LYS A 340 11.29 -28.18 6.69
N ASN A 341 12.20 -29.02 7.20
CA ASN A 341 11.92 -30.00 8.25
C ASN A 341 12.15 -29.43 9.67
N ILE A 342 12.38 -28.13 9.81
CA ILE A 342 12.68 -27.45 11.10
C ILE A 342 13.78 -28.18 11.88
N ASN A 343 14.76 -28.75 11.19
CA ASN A 343 15.82 -29.53 11.80
C ASN A 343 17.05 -28.66 12.14
N LYS A 344 16.99 -28.03 13.33
CA LYS A 344 18.02 -27.18 13.89
C LYS A 344 19.40 -27.84 13.97
N LYS A 345 19.44 -29.14 14.43
CA LYS A 345 20.69 -29.89 14.57
C LYS A 345 21.37 -30.11 13.22
N LYS A 346 20.60 -30.51 12.19
CA LYS A 346 21.09 -30.69 10.82
C LYS A 346 21.62 -29.41 10.24
N PHE A 347 20.90 -28.29 10.44
CA PHE A 347 21.33 -26.96 9.98
C PHE A 347 22.70 -26.56 10.59
N ILE A 348 22.81 -26.69 11.93
CA ILE A 348 24.07 -26.40 12.65
C ILE A 348 25.21 -27.26 12.11
N ASN A 349 24.99 -28.56 11.93
CA ASN A 349 26.02 -29.50 11.43
C ASN A 349 26.53 -29.08 10.04
N ILE A 350 25.63 -28.73 9.12
CA ILE A 350 25.97 -28.29 7.74
C ILE A 350 26.85 -27.04 7.76
N ILE A 351 26.48 -26.02 8.53
CA ILE A 351 27.21 -24.74 8.52
C ILE A 351 28.54 -24.82 9.30
N SER A 352 28.61 -25.66 10.36
CA SER A 352 29.80 -25.76 11.20
C SER A 352 30.86 -26.70 10.62
N ASN A 353 30.43 -27.81 9.99
CA ASN A 353 31.30 -28.80 9.35
C ASN A 353 31.48 -28.53 7.84
N PHE A 354 31.33 -27.30 7.43
CA PHE A 354 31.43 -26.88 6.03
C PHE A 354 32.86 -27.01 5.52
N SER A 355 33.07 -27.89 4.53
CA SER A 355 34.36 -27.98 3.82
C SER A 355 34.46 -26.92 2.73
N LYS A 356 35.61 -26.27 2.65
CA LYS A 356 35.91 -25.31 1.58
C LYS A 356 36.41 -25.97 0.29
N ASN A 357 36.66 -27.28 0.31
CA ASN A 357 37.16 -28.01 -0.83
C ASN A 357 36.03 -28.21 -1.89
N ASN A 358 36.38 -27.97 -3.13
CA ASN A 358 35.50 -28.11 -4.28
C ASN A 358 34.15 -27.39 -4.15
N VAL A 359 34.12 -26.21 -3.51
CA VAL A 359 32.92 -25.37 -3.44
C VAL A 359 33.17 -23.98 -4.04
N SER A 360 32.12 -23.35 -4.48
CA SER A 360 32.24 -22.02 -5.09
C SER A 360 32.48 -20.93 -4.04
N GLN A 361 33.15 -19.84 -4.46
CA GLN A 361 33.32 -18.64 -3.62
C GLN A 361 31.99 -18.07 -3.13
N TYR A 362 30.91 -18.22 -3.91
CA TYR A 362 29.58 -17.79 -3.50
C TYR A 362 29.04 -18.60 -2.32
N THR A 363 29.27 -19.91 -2.33
CA THR A 363 28.89 -20.81 -1.22
C THR A 363 29.72 -20.54 0.03
N ILE A 364 31.03 -20.33 -0.11
CA ILE A 364 31.92 -19.96 1.00
C ILE A 364 31.44 -18.64 1.65
N LYS A 365 31.11 -17.62 0.84
CA LYS A 365 30.57 -16.35 1.34
C LYS A 365 29.24 -16.53 2.07
N THR A 366 28.34 -17.34 1.53
CA THR A 366 27.04 -17.65 2.15
C THR A 366 27.25 -18.33 3.52
N ASN A 367 28.08 -19.37 3.59
CA ASN A 367 28.37 -20.05 4.85
C ASN A 367 29.02 -19.13 5.89
N LYS A 368 29.96 -18.28 5.47
CA LYS A 368 30.57 -17.25 6.35
C LYS A 368 29.51 -16.30 6.92
N THR A 369 28.54 -15.89 6.11
CA THR A 369 27.41 -15.07 6.57
C THR A 369 26.57 -15.82 7.59
N PHE A 370 26.27 -17.11 7.34
CA PHE A 370 25.49 -17.94 8.25
C PHE A 370 26.19 -18.15 9.60
N LEU A 371 27.48 -18.42 9.59
CA LEU A 371 28.28 -18.53 10.82
C LEU A 371 28.25 -17.24 11.63
N LYS A 372 28.43 -16.07 10.96
CA LYS A 372 28.39 -14.76 11.62
C LYS A 372 27.03 -14.46 12.25
N MET A 373 25.93 -14.90 11.61
CA MET A 373 24.56 -14.63 12.05
C MET A 373 23.91 -15.84 12.75
N LYS A 374 24.70 -16.87 13.10
CA LYS A 374 24.21 -18.13 13.66
C LYS A 374 23.21 -17.93 14.79
N LYS A 375 23.53 -17.04 15.77
CA LYS A 375 22.63 -16.74 16.91
C LYS A 375 21.21 -16.39 16.45
N TYR A 376 21.08 -15.52 15.46
CA TYR A 376 19.77 -15.09 14.96
C TYR A 376 19.09 -16.16 14.10
N LEU A 377 19.89 -16.85 13.25
CA LEU A 377 19.36 -17.90 12.38
C LEU A 377 18.69 -19.02 13.16
N LEU A 378 19.21 -19.37 14.35
CA LEU A 378 18.64 -20.40 15.20
C LEU A 378 17.26 -20.01 15.75
N ASN A 379 16.98 -18.72 15.94
CA ASN A 379 15.66 -18.27 16.39
C ASN A 379 14.54 -18.63 15.40
N SER A 380 14.85 -18.76 14.09
CA SER A 380 13.85 -19.18 13.09
C SER A 380 13.42 -20.65 13.23
N PHE A 381 14.17 -21.48 13.96
CA PHE A 381 13.81 -22.85 14.28
C PHE A 381 13.01 -22.95 15.59
N ASP A 382 13.25 -22.03 16.52
CA ASP A 382 12.65 -22.03 17.85
C ASP A 382 11.27 -21.33 17.88
N HIS A 383 10.95 -20.52 16.85
CA HIS A 383 9.72 -19.74 16.77
C HIS A 383 9.03 -19.96 15.43
N GLU A 384 7.69 -20.09 15.45
CA GLU A 384 6.88 -20.29 14.24
C GLU A 384 6.62 -19.02 13.44
N LEU A 385 6.96 -17.85 13.99
CA LEU A 385 6.76 -16.55 13.34
C LEU A 385 7.55 -16.46 12.02
N SER A 386 6.90 -15.94 10.99
CA SER A 386 7.48 -15.73 9.67
C SER A 386 7.06 -14.38 9.08
N ASN A 387 7.77 -13.93 8.04
CA ASN A 387 7.39 -12.74 7.27
C ASN A 387 6.25 -12.97 6.27
N GLY A 388 5.58 -14.13 6.26
CA GLY A 388 4.49 -14.42 5.32
C GLY A 388 3.36 -13.39 5.34
N ILE A 389 3.02 -12.87 6.53
CA ILE A 389 2.02 -11.78 6.67
C ILE A 389 2.53 -10.49 6.01
N VAL A 390 3.80 -10.15 6.22
CA VAL A 390 4.45 -8.97 5.62
C VAL A 390 4.49 -9.10 4.10
N GLU A 391 4.83 -10.28 3.58
CA GLU A 391 4.81 -10.57 2.13
C GLU A 391 3.41 -10.42 1.54
N GLY A 392 2.38 -10.95 2.22
CA GLY A 392 0.97 -10.80 1.81
C GLY A 392 0.56 -9.33 1.72
N ILE A 393 0.94 -8.51 2.70
CA ILE A 393 0.67 -7.08 2.71
C ILE A 393 1.47 -6.36 1.61
N ASN A 394 2.74 -6.71 1.40
CA ASN A 394 3.54 -6.16 0.31
C ASN A 394 2.92 -6.44 -1.06
N ASN A 395 2.37 -7.64 -1.26
CA ASN A 395 1.65 -7.98 -2.48
C ASN A 395 0.36 -7.17 -2.64
N LEU A 396 -0.39 -6.92 -1.57
CA LEU A 396 -1.54 -6.02 -1.58
C LEU A 396 -1.13 -4.58 -1.99
N ILE A 397 -0.06 -4.04 -1.41
CA ILE A 397 0.44 -2.70 -1.77
C ILE A 397 0.87 -2.63 -3.23
N LYS A 398 1.51 -3.69 -3.76
CA LYS A 398 1.83 -3.79 -5.20
C LYS A 398 0.57 -3.76 -6.06
N GLN A 399 -0.50 -4.47 -5.67
CA GLN A 399 -1.79 -4.45 -6.38
C GLN A 399 -2.43 -3.06 -6.34
N ILE A 400 -2.45 -2.39 -5.18
CA ILE A 400 -2.98 -1.02 -5.05
C ILE A 400 -2.22 -0.07 -5.98
N LYS A 401 -0.90 -0.15 -6.02
CA LYS A 401 -0.06 0.65 -6.93
C LYS A 401 -0.36 0.34 -8.41
N HIS A 402 -0.49 -0.92 -8.76
CA HIS A 402 -0.78 -1.35 -10.13
C HIS A 402 -2.16 -0.86 -10.59
N ASN A 403 -3.19 -1.02 -9.77
CA ASN A 403 -4.55 -0.58 -10.09
C ASN A 403 -4.67 0.94 -10.23
N ALA A 404 -3.86 1.69 -9.48
CA ALA A 404 -3.80 3.16 -9.59
C ALA A 404 -2.90 3.65 -10.74
N CYS A 405 -2.30 2.75 -11.55
CA CYS A 405 -1.26 3.11 -12.54
C CYS A 405 -0.06 3.84 -11.90
N GLY A 406 0.21 3.60 -10.62
CA GLY A 406 1.26 4.24 -9.82
C GLY A 406 0.78 5.43 -9.00
N TYR A 407 1.63 5.86 -8.09
CA TYR A 407 1.44 7.06 -7.26
C TYR A 407 2.61 8.02 -7.46
N ARG A 408 2.34 9.32 -7.53
CA ARG A 408 3.37 10.36 -7.61
C ARG A 408 3.89 10.74 -6.23
N LYS A 409 3.00 10.81 -5.21
CA LYS A 409 3.30 11.20 -3.84
C LYS A 409 3.24 9.99 -2.91
N PHE A 410 4.26 9.80 -2.07
CA PHE A 410 4.29 8.75 -1.04
C PHE A 410 3.14 8.92 -0.04
N LYS A 411 2.84 10.15 0.35
CA LYS A 411 1.72 10.47 1.22
C LYS A 411 0.41 9.88 0.69
N HIS A 412 0.10 10.05 -0.59
CA HIS A 412 -1.11 9.47 -1.21
C HIS A 412 -1.10 7.95 -1.17
N LEU A 413 0.04 7.31 -1.49
CA LEU A 413 0.16 5.86 -1.39
C LEU A 413 -0.09 5.37 0.05
N LYS A 414 0.56 5.98 1.04
CA LYS A 414 0.41 5.64 2.46
C LYS A 414 -1.07 5.72 2.88
N PHE A 415 -1.72 6.85 2.67
CA PHE A 415 -3.11 7.04 3.09
C PHE A 415 -4.09 6.13 2.34
N ARG A 416 -3.88 5.91 1.03
CA ARG A 416 -4.69 4.93 0.28
C ARG A 416 -4.57 3.53 0.84
N VAL A 417 -3.37 3.10 1.19
CA VAL A 417 -3.15 1.80 1.82
C VAL A 417 -3.84 1.72 3.18
N MET A 418 -3.73 2.76 4.00
CA MET A 418 -4.38 2.84 5.33
C MET A 418 -5.92 2.84 5.22
N LEU A 419 -6.49 3.58 4.26
CA LEU A 419 -7.92 3.59 3.97
C LEU A 419 -8.43 2.20 3.56
N ILE A 420 -7.80 1.57 2.57
CA ILE A 420 -8.19 0.25 2.07
C ILE A 420 -8.07 -0.82 3.16
N LYS A 421 -7.13 -0.68 4.09
CA LYS A 421 -6.95 -1.59 5.22
C LYS A 421 -7.85 -1.26 6.43
N GLY A 422 -8.67 -0.22 6.36
CA GLY A 422 -9.55 0.21 7.45
C GLY A 422 -8.82 0.75 8.69
N LEU A 423 -7.53 1.13 8.54
CA LEU A 423 -6.71 1.66 9.63
C LEU A 423 -6.92 3.16 9.85
N TYR A 424 -7.56 3.80 8.90
CA TYR A 424 -7.87 5.22 8.89
C TYR A 424 -9.30 5.39 8.38
N ASN A 425 -10.13 6.12 9.11
CA ASN A 425 -11.50 6.43 8.70
C ASN A 425 -11.77 7.94 8.83
N PRO A 426 -11.64 8.70 7.73
CA PRO A 426 -11.83 10.14 7.75
C PRO A 426 -13.30 10.57 7.92
N ILE A 427 -14.25 9.63 7.89
CA ILE A 427 -15.69 9.91 8.04
C ILE A 427 -16.09 9.97 9.52
N LYS A 428 -15.31 9.30 10.38
CA LYS A 428 -15.54 9.23 11.84
C LYS A 428 -14.69 10.22 12.63
N ALA A 429 -13.84 10.96 11.96
CA ALA A 429 -12.99 12.01 12.50
C ALA A 429 -13.63 13.37 12.21
#